data_8e074c81bb8f47a0e9780db8f76156ab
#
_entry.id   8e074c81bb8f47a0e9780db8f76156ab
#
_cell.length_a   1.000
_cell.length_b   1.000
_cell.length_c   1.000
_cell.angle_alpha   90.00
_cell.angle_beta   90.00
_cell.angle_gamma   90.00
#
_symmetry.space_group_name_H-M   'P 1'
#
loop_
_entity.id
_entity.type
_entity.pdbx_description
1 polymer ?
#
loop_
_entity_poly.entity_id
_entity_poly.type
_entity_poly.pdbx_seq_one_letter_code
_entity_poly.pdbx_strand_id
1 'polypeptide(L)'
;MQDNTSGQAGSTCIIDIDKFDKREMLNDSLYDFNIETNGTIIPSFHRDNVWFTYDYKTPSSLAEESMNVDIFKVATERDLIKFVVGSPEDLDCMRRIIEQYPTVAQIYVSPVWGQIEPASIIDYMKAYNLQNVRFQLQIHKFVWDPDAKGV
;
A
#
# COMPACT_ATOMS: atom_id res chain seq x y z
N MET A 1 -7.56 -14.11 -40.37
CA MET A 1 -7.03 -14.41 -39.02
C MET A 1 -6.75 -13.06 -38.38
N GLN A 2 -7.60 -12.64 -37.48
CA GLN A 2 -7.46 -11.37 -36.74
C GLN A 2 -6.99 -11.76 -35.35
N ASP A 3 -5.75 -11.36 -35.01
CA ASP A 3 -5.21 -11.47 -33.67
C ASP A 3 -5.79 -10.35 -32.79
N ASN A 4 -6.69 -10.74 -31.92
CA ASN A 4 -7.23 -9.90 -30.86
C ASN A 4 -6.35 -10.06 -29.62
N THR A 5 -5.27 -9.28 -29.52
CA THR A 5 -4.55 -9.09 -28.26
C THR A 5 -5.22 -7.93 -27.51
N SER A 6 -6.32 -8.22 -26.82
CA SER A 6 -6.84 -7.31 -25.80
C SER A 6 -5.96 -7.43 -24.57
N GLY A 7 -5.17 -6.38 -24.31
CA GLY A 7 -4.41 -6.26 -23.08
C GLY A 7 -5.36 -6.29 -21.87
N GLN A 8 -5.29 -7.34 -21.10
CA GLN A 8 -5.96 -7.40 -19.79
C GLN A 8 -5.16 -6.53 -18.81
N ALA A 9 -5.84 -5.51 -18.28
CA ALA A 9 -5.37 -4.74 -17.14
C ALA A 9 -5.09 -5.70 -15.97
N GLY A 10 -3.99 -5.45 -15.26
CA GLY A 10 -3.43 -6.35 -14.26
C GLY A 10 -4.42 -6.80 -13.20
N SER A 11 -4.51 -8.10 -13.01
CA SER A 11 -5.23 -8.70 -11.89
C SER A 11 -4.38 -8.53 -10.64
N THR A 12 -4.87 -7.77 -9.67
CA THR A 12 -4.27 -7.71 -8.32
C THR A 12 -4.59 -9.03 -7.62
N CYS A 13 -3.56 -9.81 -7.32
CA CYS A 13 -3.70 -11.02 -6.54
C CYS A 13 -3.20 -10.76 -5.11
N ILE A 14 -4.08 -10.87 -4.12
CA ILE A 14 -3.68 -10.86 -2.71
C ILE A 14 -3.08 -12.22 -2.40
N ILE A 15 -1.79 -12.25 -2.10
CA ILE A 15 -1.03 -13.47 -1.86
C ILE A 15 -0.59 -13.49 -0.40
N ASP A 16 -0.94 -14.57 0.29
CA ASP A 16 -0.39 -14.89 1.60
C ASP A 16 1.06 -15.38 1.41
N ILE A 17 2.01 -14.56 1.81
CA ILE A 17 3.45 -14.81 1.60
C ILE A 17 3.90 -16.14 2.22
N ASP A 18 3.33 -16.54 3.34
CA ASP A 18 3.70 -17.79 4.04
C ASP A 18 3.28 -19.06 3.27
N LYS A 19 2.33 -18.93 2.34
CA LYS A 19 1.84 -20.02 1.47
C LYS A 19 2.39 -19.98 0.05
N PHE A 20 3.24 -19.01 -0.23
CA PHE A 20 3.69 -18.72 -1.61
C PHE A 20 4.94 -19.51 -1.99
N ASP A 21 4.80 -20.81 -2.27
CA ASP A 21 5.85 -21.66 -2.88
C ASP A 21 5.75 -21.71 -4.41
N LYS A 22 5.20 -20.69 -5.05
CA LYS A 22 5.09 -20.64 -6.52
C LYS A 22 6.15 -19.72 -7.14
N ARG A 23 7.41 -19.96 -6.80
CA ARG A 23 8.57 -19.28 -7.42
C ARG A 23 8.57 -19.34 -8.94
N GLU A 24 7.93 -20.36 -9.52
CA GLU A 24 7.85 -20.56 -10.98
C GLU A 24 6.92 -19.54 -11.65
N MET A 25 5.79 -19.16 -11.02
CA MET A 25 4.87 -18.17 -11.60
C MET A 25 5.47 -16.76 -11.67
N LEU A 26 6.29 -16.38 -10.69
CA LEU A 26 6.98 -15.08 -10.68
C LEU A 26 8.16 -14.99 -11.65
N ASN A 27 8.54 -16.10 -12.29
CA ASN A 27 9.58 -16.11 -13.31
C ASN A 27 9.08 -15.70 -14.70
N ASP A 28 7.76 -15.50 -14.87
CA ASP A 28 7.21 -15.10 -16.16
C ASP A 28 7.46 -13.59 -16.37
N SER A 29 8.44 -13.28 -17.22
CA SER A 29 8.83 -11.91 -17.57
C SER A 29 7.78 -11.15 -18.38
N LEU A 30 6.68 -11.81 -18.78
CA LEU A 30 5.58 -11.19 -19.51
C LEU A 30 4.60 -10.45 -18.60
N TYR A 31 4.67 -10.66 -17.29
CA TYR A 31 3.76 -10.05 -16.32
C TYR A 31 4.51 -9.31 -15.23
N ASP A 32 3.95 -8.19 -14.83
CA ASP A 32 4.32 -7.48 -13.62
C ASP A 32 3.40 -7.89 -12.47
N PHE A 33 3.97 -8.09 -11.28
CA PHE A 33 3.23 -8.54 -10.09
C PHE A 33 3.29 -7.51 -8.98
N ASN A 34 2.13 -7.09 -8.47
CA ASN A 34 2.03 -6.35 -7.23
C ASN A 34 1.60 -7.29 -6.10
N ILE A 35 2.41 -7.39 -5.05
CA ILE A 35 2.11 -8.20 -3.88
C ILE A 35 1.71 -7.26 -2.74
N GLU A 36 0.43 -7.30 -2.36
CA GLU A 36 -0.05 -6.59 -1.18
C GLU A 36 0.24 -7.41 0.08
N THR A 37 0.84 -6.77 1.08
CA THR A 37 1.23 -7.38 2.35
C THR A 37 0.91 -6.46 3.51
N ASN A 38 0.65 -7.05 4.68
CA ASN A 38 0.43 -6.30 5.92
C ASN A 38 1.71 -5.70 6.53
N GLY A 39 2.88 -5.90 5.91
CA GLY A 39 4.14 -5.30 6.35
C GLY A 39 4.74 -5.89 7.64
N THR A 40 4.23 -7.02 8.15
CA THR A 40 4.78 -7.68 9.35
C THR A 40 6.01 -8.54 9.04
N ILE A 41 6.10 -9.04 7.81
CA ILE A 41 7.18 -9.90 7.33
C ILE A 41 7.91 -9.19 6.18
N ILE A 42 9.24 -9.22 6.23
CA ILE A 42 10.08 -8.71 5.14
C ILE A 42 10.17 -9.77 4.06
N PRO A 43 9.88 -9.43 2.79
CA PRO A 43 10.07 -10.34 1.67
C PRO A 43 11.49 -10.85 1.59
N SER A 44 11.65 -12.15 1.40
CA SER A 44 12.98 -12.79 1.27
C SER A 44 13.54 -12.77 -0.16
N PHE A 45 12.85 -12.10 -1.09
CA PHE A 45 13.24 -12.02 -2.50
C PHE A 45 12.91 -10.65 -3.10
N HIS A 46 13.69 -10.27 -4.11
CA HIS A 46 13.43 -9.14 -5.00
C HIS A 46 13.53 -9.62 -6.46
N ARG A 47 12.66 -9.10 -7.32
CA ARG A 47 12.66 -9.36 -8.76
C ARG A 47 12.24 -8.10 -9.50
N ASP A 48 12.73 -7.92 -10.72
CA ASP A 48 12.48 -6.71 -11.52
C ASP A 48 11.00 -6.55 -11.91
N ASN A 49 10.27 -7.67 -12.03
CA ASN A 49 8.85 -7.70 -12.36
C ASN A 49 7.93 -7.84 -11.14
N VAL A 50 8.47 -7.70 -9.92
CA VAL A 50 7.69 -7.79 -8.67
C VAL A 50 7.92 -6.55 -7.84
N TRP A 51 6.85 -5.95 -7.35
CA TRP A 51 6.90 -4.91 -6.33
C TRP A 51 5.90 -5.18 -5.21
N PHE A 52 6.11 -4.57 -4.08
CA PHE A 52 5.30 -4.76 -2.88
C PHE A 52 4.49 -3.51 -2.56
N THR A 53 3.25 -3.71 -2.11
CA THR A 53 2.46 -2.70 -1.41
C THR A 53 2.35 -3.12 0.06
N TYR A 54 3.06 -2.40 0.93
CA TYR A 54 3.06 -2.62 2.37
C TYR A 54 1.95 -1.79 3.01
N ASP A 55 0.94 -2.44 3.56
CA ASP A 55 -0.15 -1.80 4.28
C ASP A 55 0.26 -1.57 5.74
N TYR A 56 0.93 -0.43 6.01
CA TYR A 56 1.41 -0.10 7.35
C TYR A 56 0.25 0.20 8.30
N LYS A 57 0.16 -0.54 9.38
CA LYS A 57 -0.93 -0.44 10.36
C LYS A 57 -0.66 0.68 11.35
N THR A 58 -1.65 1.55 11.50
CA THR A 58 -1.67 2.69 12.42
C THR A 58 -2.42 2.35 13.71
N PRO A 59 -2.38 3.18 14.77
CA PRO A 59 -3.03 2.91 16.05
C PRO A 59 -4.49 2.49 15.96
N SER A 60 -5.30 3.13 15.10
CA SER A 60 -6.72 2.80 14.93
C SER A 60 -6.96 1.36 14.44
N SER A 61 -5.97 0.73 13.83
CA SER A 61 -6.06 -0.67 13.39
C SER A 61 -5.83 -1.69 14.49
N LEU A 62 -5.35 -1.27 15.69
CA LEU A 62 -4.93 -2.10 16.83
C LEU A 62 -3.85 -3.13 16.48
N ALA A 63 -3.10 -2.91 15.41
CA ALA A 63 -2.07 -3.81 14.91
C ALA A 63 -0.71 -3.11 14.69
N GLU A 64 -0.54 -1.87 15.17
CA GLU A 64 0.69 -1.09 15.03
C GLU A 64 1.90 -1.83 15.61
N GLU A 65 1.76 -2.47 16.78
CA GLU A 65 2.85 -3.19 17.46
C GLU A 65 3.42 -4.37 16.65
N SER A 66 2.65 -4.91 15.72
CA SER A 66 3.08 -6.00 14.85
C SER A 66 3.91 -5.55 13.66
N MET A 67 4.02 -4.23 13.41
CA MET A 67 4.67 -3.70 12.23
C MET A 67 6.19 -3.81 12.28
N ASN A 68 6.76 -4.23 11.17
CA ASN A 68 8.21 -4.30 11.02
C ASN A 68 8.73 -3.05 10.29
N VAL A 69 9.36 -2.14 11.05
CA VAL A 69 9.91 -0.89 10.49
C VAL A 69 11.08 -1.09 9.53
N ASP A 70 11.69 -2.27 9.49
CA ASP A 70 12.76 -2.55 8.52
C ASP A 70 12.24 -2.59 7.08
N ILE A 71 10.93 -2.65 6.84
CA ILE A 71 10.35 -2.47 5.49
C ILE A 71 10.79 -1.15 4.85
N PHE A 72 10.97 -0.07 5.64
CA PHE A 72 11.41 1.23 5.11
C PHE A 72 12.85 1.20 4.57
N LYS A 73 13.68 0.29 5.07
CA LYS A 73 15.07 0.12 4.62
C LYS A 73 15.19 -0.77 3.39
N VAL A 74 14.32 -1.80 3.30
CA VAL A 74 14.41 -2.81 2.23
C VAL A 74 13.53 -2.47 1.03
N ALA A 75 12.52 -1.64 1.20
CA ALA A 75 11.64 -1.20 0.13
C ALA A 75 12.41 -0.42 -0.94
N THR A 76 12.07 -0.67 -2.19
CA THR A 76 12.67 -0.06 -3.38
C THR A 76 11.82 1.09 -3.91
N GLU A 77 12.29 1.82 -4.92
CA GLU A 77 11.54 2.91 -5.58
C GLU A 77 10.24 2.41 -6.28
N ARG A 78 10.14 1.12 -6.57
CA ARG A 78 8.94 0.50 -7.16
C ARG A 78 7.91 0.13 -6.11
N ASP A 79 8.32 -0.01 -4.86
CA ASP A 79 7.44 -0.42 -3.76
C ASP A 79 6.61 0.75 -3.24
N LEU A 80 5.51 0.41 -2.58
CA LEU A 80 4.57 1.35 -1.99
C LEU A 80 4.44 1.05 -0.49
N ILE A 81 4.46 2.10 0.32
CA ILE A 81 4.09 2.01 1.74
C ILE A 81 2.81 2.82 1.91
N LYS A 82 1.73 2.14 2.28
CA LYS A 82 0.40 2.72 2.39
C LYS A 82 -0.03 2.80 3.83
N PHE A 83 -0.43 3.99 4.27
CA PHE A 83 -1.06 4.26 5.54
C PHE A 83 -2.56 4.44 5.33
N VAL A 84 -3.38 3.64 6.01
CA VAL A 84 -4.82 3.80 6.03
C VAL A 84 -5.19 4.41 7.37
N VAL A 85 -5.66 5.66 7.38
CA VAL A 85 -5.83 6.49 8.58
C VAL A 85 -7.28 6.72 8.87
N GLY A 86 -7.69 6.56 10.13
CA GLY A 86 -9.06 6.78 10.61
C GLY A 86 -9.16 7.93 11.59
N SER A 87 -8.04 8.46 12.09
CA SER A 87 -8.03 9.48 13.12
C SER A 87 -6.85 10.46 12.99
N PRO A 88 -6.86 11.61 13.69
CA PRO A 88 -5.69 12.49 13.78
C PRO A 88 -4.46 11.81 14.39
N GLU A 89 -4.65 10.90 15.33
CA GLU A 89 -3.57 10.12 15.96
C GLU A 89 -2.85 9.22 14.96
N ASP A 90 -3.59 8.67 13.99
CA ASP A 90 -3.01 7.89 12.89
C ASP A 90 -2.13 8.77 11.99
N LEU A 91 -2.55 10.01 11.72
CA LEU A 91 -1.76 10.98 10.95
C LEU A 91 -0.47 11.35 11.67
N ASP A 92 -0.52 11.57 12.99
CA ASP A 92 0.65 11.84 13.80
C ASP A 92 1.59 10.63 13.86
N CYS A 93 1.04 9.41 13.94
CA CYS A 93 1.81 8.17 13.85
C CYS A 93 2.51 8.07 12.49
N MET A 94 1.77 8.22 11.38
CA MET A 94 2.33 8.20 10.03
C MET A 94 3.49 9.20 9.90
N ARG A 95 3.27 10.47 10.28
CA ARG A 95 4.30 11.52 10.20
C ARG A 95 5.55 11.14 10.99
N ARG A 96 5.41 10.72 12.26
CA ARG A 96 6.51 10.29 13.11
C ARG A 96 7.30 9.13 12.48
N ILE A 97 6.61 8.15 11.92
CA ILE A 97 7.23 6.98 11.31
C ILE A 97 8.04 7.36 10.06
N ILE A 98 7.48 8.16 9.15
CA ILE A 98 8.19 8.57 7.92
C ILE A 98 9.36 9.53 8.20
N GLU A 99 9.29 10.33 9.26
CA GLU A 99 10.41 11.18 9.73
C GLU A 99 11.54 10.34 10.34
N GLN A 100 11.19 9.28 11.07
CA GLN A 100 12.15 8.42 11.76
C GLN A 100 12.79 7.39 10.84
N TYR A 101 12.07 6.90 9.86
CA TYR A 101 12.51 5.84 8.96
C TYR A 101 12.42 6.30 7.48
N PRO A 102 13.47 6.99 6.99
CA PRO A 102 13.50 7.43 5.59
C PRO A 102 13.51 6.23 4.64
N THR A 103 12.83 6.38 3.50
CA THR A 103 12.73 5.35 2.47
C THR A 103 12.76 5.96 1.08
N VAL A 104 13.13 5.15 0.07
CA VAL A 104 13.00 5.48 -1.35
C VAL A 104 11.66 5.04 -1.94
N ALA A 105 10.91 4.21 -1.21
CA ALA A 105 9.58 3.78 -1.62
C ALA A 105 8.59 4.94 -1.67
N GLN A 106 7.54 4.78 -2.49
CA GLN A 106 6.45 5.75 -2.56
C GLN A 106 5.55 5.62 -1.34
N ILE A 107 5.22 6.74 -0.70
CA ILE A 107 4.35 6.76 0.48
C ILE A 107 2.97 7.26 0.09
N TYR A 108 1.94 6.50 0.48
CA TYR A 108 0.54 6.85 0.27
C TYR A 108 -0.22 6.93 1.59
N VAL A 109 -1.17 7.86 1.65
CA VAL A 109 -2.14 7.96 2.74
C VAL A 109 -3.55 7.88 2.17
N SER A 110 -4.40 7.06 2.79
CA SER A 110 -5.80 6.88 2.42
C SER A 110 -6.70 7.01 3.65
N PRO A 111 -7.90 7.62 3.55
CA PRO A 111 -8.85 7.64 4.65
C PRO A 111 -9.49 6.28 4.87
N VAL A 112 -9.76 5.91 6.13
CA VAL A 112 -10.78 4.93 6.46
C VAL A 112 -12.14 5.56 6.18
N TRP A 113 -12.97 4.88 5.38
CA TRP A 113 -14.28 5.39 5.00
C TRP A 113 -15.15 5.70 6.23
N GLY A 114 -15.69 6.92 6.28
CA GLY A 114 -16.59 7.36 7.34
C GLY A 114 -15.94 7.65 8.70
N GLN A 115 -14.61 7.50 8.85
CA GLN A 115 -13.93 7.78 10.12
C GLN A 115 -13.18 9.12 10.13
N ILE A 116 -12.57 9.48 9.03
CA ILE A 116 -11.86 10.75 8.88
C ILE A 116 -12.24 11.42 7.55
N GLU A 117 -12.41 12.73 7.59
CA GLU A 117 -12.71 13.50 6.39
C GLU A 117 -11.46 13.62 5.48
N PRO A 118 -11.57 13.33 4.19
CA PRO A 118 -10.47 13.46 3.23
C PRO A 118 -9.80 14.84 3.25
N ALA A 119 -10.58 15.91 3.43
CA ALA A 119 -10.08 17.27 3.53
C ALA A 119 -9.13 17.46 4.71
N SER A 120 -9.43 16.85 5.86
CA SER A 120 -8.58 16.93 7.06
C SER A 120 -7.20 16.33 6.84
N ILE A 121 -7.11 15.24 6.07
CA ILE A 121 -5.82 14.64 5.70
C ILE A 121 -5.01 15.60 4.82
N ILE A 122 -5.64 16.20 3.81
CA ILE A 122 -4.98 17.15 2.91
C ILE A 122 -4.49 18.38 3.68
N ASP A 123 -5.29 18.91 4.60
CA ASP A 123 -4.90 20.06 5.42
C ASP A 123 -3.77 19.71 6.39
N TYR A 124 -3.77 18.52 6.95
CA TYR A 124 -2.66 17.99 7.75
C TYR A 124 -1.37 17.90 6.91
N MET A 125 -1.44 17.31 5.70
CA MET A 125 -0.30 17.21 4.80
C MET A 125 0.29 18.57 4.46
N LYS A 126 -0.55 19.58 4.22
CA LYS A 126 -0.10 20.97 3.98
C LYS A 126 0.55 21.59 5.23
N ALA A 127 -0.10 21.45 6.39
CA ALA A 127 0.39 22.02 7.65
C ALA A 127 1.80 21.51 8.03
N TYR A 128 2.08 20.23 7.76
CA TYR A 128 3.36 19.58 8.05
C TYR A 128 4.28 19.44 6.85
N ASN A 129 3.94 20.04 5.69
CA ASN A 129 4.75 20.04 4.47
C ASN A 129 5.16 18.63 4.01
N LEU A 130 4.24 17.67 4.03
CA LEU A 130 4.46 16.27 3.67
C LEU A 130 4.47 16.08 2.14
N GLN A 131 5.44 16.68 1.44
CA GLN A 131 5.50 16.69 -0.04
C GLN A 131 5.85 15.32 -0.63
N ASN A 132 6.45 14.44 0.14
CA ASN A 132 6.81 13.07 -0.24
C ASN A 132 5.68 12.05 -0.02
N VAL A 133 4.54 12.48 0.55
CA VAL A 133 3.36 11.65 0.78
C VAL A 133 2.31 11.95 -0.30
N ARG A 134 1.73 10.91 -0.87
CA ARG A 134 0.65 11.00 -1.86
C ARG A 134 -0.68 10.65 -1.22
N PHE A 135 -1.68 11.50 -1.43
CA PHE A 135 -3.04 11.22 -0.99
C PHE A 135 -3.76 10.33 -2.01
N GLN A 136 -4.44 9.29 -1.55
CA GLN A 136 -5.22 8.38 -2.38
C GLN A 136 -6.61 8.15 -1.80
N LEU A 137 -7.65 8.42 -2.59
CA LEU A 137 -9.02 8.04 -2.25
C LEU A 137 -9.29 6.58 -2.61
N GLN A 138 -10.12 5.92 -1.82
CA GLN A 138 -10.72 4.63 -2.15
C GLN A 138 -11.92 4.88 -3.06
N ILE A 139 -11.68 5.13 -4.35
CA ILE A 139 -12.70 5.59 -5.32
C ILE A 139 -13.90 4.63 -5.40
N HIS A 140 -13.68 3.33 -5.26
CA HIS A 140 -14.76 2.34 -5.26
C HIS A 140 -15.81 2.61 -4.18
N LYS A 141 -15.43 3.18 -3.02
CA LYS A 141 -16.35 3.56 -1.94
C LYS A 141 -17.27 4.73 -2.30
N PHE A 142 -16.92 5.51 -3.33
CA PHE A 142 -17.73 6.62 -3.83
C PHE A 142 -18.60 6.23 -5.02
N VAL A 143 -18.20 5.21 -5.77
CA VAL A 143 -18.87 4.77 -7.00
C VAL A 143 -19.93 3.70 -6.72
N TRP A 144 -19.64 2.82 -5.77
CA TRP A 144 -20.52 1.73 -5.37
C TRP A 144 -20.89 1.84 -3.90
N ASP A 145 -21.76 0.95 -3.45
CA ASP A 145 -22.02 0.80 -2.01
C ASP A 145 -20.70 0.57 -1.28
N PRO A 146 -20.40 1.34 -0.23
CA PRO A 146 -19.14 1.22 0.51
C PRO A 146 -18.86 -0.18 1.07
N ASP A 147 -19.91 -0.99 1.27
CA ASP A 147 -19.81 -2.38 1.78
C ASP A 147 -19.81 -3.43 0.66
N ALA A 148 -19.92 -3.01 -0.61
CA ALA A 148 -19.83 -3.90 -1.76
C ALA A 148 -18.45 -4.58 -1.81
N LYS A 149 -18.45 -5.88 -2.13
CA LYS A 149 -17.22 -6.68 -2.26
C LYS A 149 -16.95 -7.01 -3.73
N GLY A 150 -15.68 -6.93 -4.13
CA GLY A 150 -15.25 -7.30 -5.48
C GLY A 150 -15.53 -6.25 -6.56
N VAL A 151 -15.66 -4.99 -6.16
CA VAL A 151 -15.88 -3.83 -7.04
C VAL A 151 -14.65 -2.94 -7.10
#